data_fccc92199a25d4af72d66aff1447d144
#
_entry.id   fccc92199a25d4af72d66aff1447d144
#
_cell.length_a   1.000
_cell.length_b   1.000
_cell.length_c   1.000
_cell.angle_alpha   90.00
_cell.angle_beta   90.00
_cell.angle_gamma   90.00
#
_symmetry.space_group_name_H-M   'P 1'
#
loop_
_entity.id
_entity.type
_entity.pdbx_description
1 polymer ?
#
loop_
_entity_poly.entity_id
_entity_poly.type
_entity_poly.pdbx_seq_one_letter_code
_entity_poly.pdbx_strand_id
1 'polypeptide(L)'
;MLVKTYGSAVYGIHATTITVEVNLGTGINFYLVGLPDSAVKESHKRIVAALRNCKFNNPRHEITVNMAPADIRKEGSAYDLPIALGILAGSAQVNQERLGEYVIMGELSLDGGVQPIKGVLPIAIQAQKEGFKGVILPAANAREAAIVGGLEVYGVETIKEVVEFLNGDRQLERQTIDVEAEFRQSQERYEFDFADVKGQENIKRAMEVSAAGGHNLILIGPPGAGKTMLAKRLPTILPPLTLEEALETTKIHSVAGKLGKHASLVSVRPFRSPHHTISDVALVGGGMFPQPGEISLAHHGVLFLDELPEFKRGVLEVMRQPLEERVVTISRARFSIEYPASFMLIASMNPCPCGFYNHPEKQCVCGPGVVQKYLNKISGPLLDRIDLHLEVTPVPFKELSQERVSERSESIRARVVAARKRQADRYAAYPGIYCNAQMSSQLLQEICVIGDEGKQLLKTAMERLGLSARAYDRILKVSRTIADLDGSEQIRTEHLAEAIQYRSLDRDGWAG
;
A
#
# COMPACT_ATOMS: atom_id res chain seq x y z
N MET A 1 13.30 17.48 40.11
CA MET A 1 13.93 16.22 39.72
C MET A 1 13.63 16.01 38.24
N LEU A 2 14.64 15.71 37.41
CA LEU A 2 14.49 15.50 35.97
C LEU A 2 14.51 14.01 35.65
N VAL A 3 13.50 13.53 34.93
CA VAL A 3 13.38 12.14 34.46
C VAL A 3 13.25 12.15 32.94
N LYS A 4 13.84 11.16 32.27
CA LYS A 4 13.73 10.96 30.83
C LYS A 4 13.03 9.64 30.55
N THR A 5 12.04 9.70 29.65
CA THR A 5 11.41 8.54 29.03
C THR A 5 11.48 8.70 27.50
N TYR A 6 11.30 7.63 26.76
CA TYR A 6 11.43 7.64 25.31
C TYR A 6 10.12 7.21 24.67
N GLY A 7 9.64 8.07 23.78
CA GLY A 7 8.52 7.79 22.89
C GLY A 7 8.98 7.86 21.43
N SER A 8 8.05 7.93 20.50
CA SER A 8 8.38 8.04 19.08
C SER A 8 7.32 8.84 18.31
N ALA A 9 7.75 9.62 17.33
CA ALA A 9 6.90 10.30 16.37
C ALA A 9 7.00 9.59 15.02
N VAL A 10 5.85 9.33 14.39
CA VAL A 10 5.79 8.72 13.06
C VAL A 10 5.60 9.80 12.02
N TYR A 11 6.46 9.81 10.99
CA TYR A 11 6.44 10.73 9.88
C TYR A 11 6.56 9.98 8.55
N GLY A 12 5.51 9.99 7.73
CA GLY A 12 5.41 9.11 6.58
C GLY A 12 5.38 7.65 7.03
N ILE A 13 6.30 6.84 6.54
CA ILE A 13 6.50 5.43 6.94
C ILE A 13 7.70 5.24 7.88
N HIS A 14 8.29 6.34 8.37
CA HIS A 14 9.44 6.34 9.25
C HIS A 14 9.05 6.81 10.65
N ALA A 15 9.86 6.46 11.62
CA ALA A 15 9.71 6.92 12.99
C ALA A 15 10.98 7.63 13.46
N THR A 16 10.81 8.55 14.40
CA THR A 16 11.91 9.27 15.05
C THR A 16 11.68 9.22 16.55
N THR A 17 12.70 8.87 17.30
CA THR A 17 12.61 8.81 18.76
C THR A 17 12.45 10.18 19.37
N ILE A 18 11.52 10.30 20.29
CA ILE A 18 11.21 11.51 21.05
C ILE A 18 11.64 11.29 22.51
N THR A 19 12.54 12.11 22.97
CA THR A 19 12.88 12.18 24.40
C THR A 19 11.81 12.99 25.12
N VAL A 20 11.13 12.38 26.06
CA VAL A 20 10.15 13.01 26.94
C VAL A 20 10.84 13.29 28.27
N GLU A 21 11.15 14.55 28.53
CA GLU A 21 11.79 15.01 29.75
C GLU A 21 10.74 15.56 30.70
N VAL A 22 10.60 14.95 31.87
CA VAL A 22 9.65 15.36 32.93
C VAL A 22 10.41 15.93 34.10
N ASN A 23 10.17 17.22 34.40
CA ASN A 23 10.77 17.90 35.54
C ASN A 23 9.70 18.28 36.56
N LEU A 24 9.92 17.84 37.81
CA LEU A 24 9.08 18.19 38.96
C LEU A 24 9.72 19.33 39.74
N GLY A 25 9.02 20.48 39.79
CA GLY A 25 9.43 21.69 40.50
C GLY A 25 8.46 22.06 41.65
N THR A 26 8.66 23.24 42.21
CA THR A 26 7.78 23.81 43.26
C THR A 26 6.62 24.57 42.59
N GLY A 27 5.38 24.18 42.86
CA GLY A 27 4.18 24.79 42.27
C GLY A 27 3.09 23.75 41.98
N ILE A 28 2.06 24.16 41.24
CA ILE A 28 0.88 23.32 40.93
C ILE A 28 0.55 23.30 39.41
N ASN A 29 1.34 23.99 38.59
CA ASN A 29 1.06 24.15 37.17
C ASN A 29 1.59 22.96 36.36
N PHE A 30 0.98 22.73 35.20
CA PHE A 30 1.42 21.76 34.21
C PHE A 30 1.78 22.49 32.91
N TYR A 31 3.03 22.36 32.50
CA TYR A 31 3.55 22.94 31.27
C TYR A 31 3.99 21.83 30.30
N LEU A 32 3.64 22.00 29.03
CA LEU A 32 4.01 21.08 27.96
C LEU A 32 4.66 21.87 26.82
N VAL A 33 5.92 21.57 26.50
CA VAL A 33 6.72 22.23 25.47
C VAL A 33 7.28 21.24 24.46
N GLY A 34 7.71 21.71 23.27
CA GLY A 34 8.25 20.86 22.22
C GLY A 34 7.26 20.57 21.10
N LEU A 35 6.47 21.56 20.67
CA LEU A 35 5.48 21.48 19.58
C LEU A 35 4.40 20.38 19.74
N PRO A 36 3.74 20.27 20.90
CA PRO A 36 2.64 19.35 21.06
C PRO A 36 1.40 19.83 20.28
N ASP A 37 0.62 18.90 19.70
CA ASP A 37 -0.68 19.19 19.14
C ASP A 37 -1.76 19.36 20.24
N SER A 38 -3.04 19.54 19.86
CA SER A 38 -4.14 19.67 20.79
C SER A 38 -4.38 18.40 21.61
N ALA A 39 -4.24 17.20 20.99
CA ALA A 39 -4.44 15.92 21.65
C ALA A 39 -3.38 15.67 22.72
N VAL A 40 -2.11 16.01 22.44
CA VAL A 40 -1.02 15.94 23.42
C VAL A 40 -1.24 16.96 24.54
N LYS A 41 -1.73 18.18 24.24
CA LYS A 41 -2.06 19.19 25.28
C LYS A 41 -3.18 18.75 26.22
N GLU A 42 -4.11 17.93 25.76
CA GLU A 42 -5.19 17.35 26.58
C GLU A 42 -4.74 16.17 27.45
N SER A 43 -3.54 15.61 27.19
CA SER A 43 -3.00 14.45 27.92
C SER A 43 -3.01 14.63 29.43
N HIS A 44 -2.74 15.85 29.92
CA HIS A 44 -2.72 16.15 31.35
C HIS A 44 -4.01 15.72 32.06
N LYS A 45 -5.18 16.01 31.46
CA LYS A 45 -6.48 15.63 32.05
C LYS A 45 -6.65 14.10 32.10
N ARG A 46 -6.27 13.41 31.02
CA ARG A 46 -6.35 11.94 30.95
C ARG A 46 -5.40 11.29 31.93
N ILE A 47 -4.14 11.74 31.98
CA ILE A 47 -3.10 11.24 32.89
C ILE A 47 -3.52 11.41 34.33
N VAL A 48 -3.96 12.60 34.76
CA VAL A 48 -4.39 12.85 36.15
C VAL A 48 -5.55 11.95 36.54
N ALA A 49 -6.54 11.75 35.67
CA ALA A 49 -7.67 10.85 35.91
C ALA A 49 -7.21 9.40 36.04
N ALA A 50 -6.39 8.92 35.08
CA ALA A 50 -5.85 7.56 35.08
C ALA A 50 -5.02 7.25 36.34
N LEU A 51 -4.09 8.14 36.69
CA LEU A 51 -3.27 7.95 37.90
C LEU A 51 -4.11 7.87 39.17
N ARG A 52 -5.12 8.75 39.29
CA ARG A 52 -6.03 8.74 40.44
C ARG A 52 -6.85 7.46 40.51
N ASN A 53 -7.42 7.01 39.41
CA ASN A 53 -8.25 5.80 39.35
C ASN A 53 -7.41 4.53 39.61
N CYS A 54 -6.15 4.52 39.19
CA CYS A 54 -5.19 3.44 39.49
C CYS A 54 -4.60 3.53 40.91
N LYS A 55 -5.03 4.49 41.74
CA LYS A 55 -4.55 4.73 43.12
C LYS A 55 -3.08 5.13 43.24
N PHE A 56 -2.50 5.70 42.18
CA PHE A 56 -1.19 6.36 42.24
C PHE A 56 -1.33 7.77 42.85
N ASN A 57 -0.28 8.19 43.54
CA ASN A 57 -0.24 9.54 44.09
C ASN A 57 0.08 10.52 42.95
N ASN A 58 -0.85 11.42 42.66
CA ASN A 58 -0.57 12.53 41.76
C ASN A 58 0.27 13.59 42.51
N PRO A 59 1.53 13.85 42.12
CA PRO A 59 2.38 14.77 42.86
C PRO A 59 1.81 16.19 42.81
N ARG A 60 1.72 16.86 43.96
CA ARG A 60 1.36 18.30 44.05
C ARG A 60 2.58 19.16 43.75
N HIS A 61 3.13 19.03 42.54
CA HIS A 61 4.31 19.72 42.06
C HIS A 61 3.99 20.45 40.76
N GLU A 62 4.76 21.48 40.46
CA GLU A 62 4.82 22.01 39.09
C GLU A 62 5.45 20.93 38.19
N ILE A 63 4.76 20.58 37.11
CA ILE A 63 5.19 19.55 36.17
C ILE A 63 5.51 20.24 34.86
N THR A 64 6.77 20.21 34.44
CA THR A 64 7.17 20.66 33.11
C THR A 64 7.58 19.45 32.29
N VAL A 65 6.89 19.23 31.17
CA VAL A 65 7.18 18.18 30.20
C VAL A 65 7.77 18.82 28.94
N ASN A 66 8.99 18.45 28.59
CA ASN A 66 9.63 18.84 27.34
C ASN A 66 9.75 17.64 26.42
N MET A 67 9.34 17.78 25.18
CA MET A 67 9.39 16.74 24.16
C MET A 67 10.40 17.11 23.07
N ALA A 68 11.58 16.53 23.11
CA ALA A 68 12.70 16.81 22.21
C ALA A 68 12.81 15.76 21.08
N PRO A 69 13.23 16.14 19.85
CA PRO A 69 13.58 17.48 19.41
C PRO A 69 12.37 18.38 19.16
N ALA A 70 12.54 19.71 19.32
CA ALA A 70 11.43 20.67 19.24
C ALA A 70 10.95 20.99 17.81
N ASP A 71 11.72 20.66 16.79
CA ASP A 71 11.40 20.84 15.37
C ASP A 71 10.42 19.79 14.83
N ILE A 72 10.32 18.63 15.49
CA ILE A 72 9.38 17.58 15.14
C ILE A 72 8.07 17.79 15.91
N ARG A 73 6.96 17.84 15.18
CA ARG A 73 5.63 17.92 15.78
C ARG A 73 5.23 16.58 16.40
N LYS A 74 4.69 16.61 17.63
CA LYS A 74 4.19 15.47 18.37
C LYS A 74 2.67 15.46 18.24
N GLU A 75 2.12 14.36 17.73
CA GLU A 75 0.73 14.25 17.35
C GLU A 75 0.07 13.05 18.03
N GLY A 76 -1.20 13.23 18.41
CA GLY A 76 -2.02 12.18 19.00
C GLY A 76 -1.78 11.94 20.48
N SER A 77 -2.56 11.00 21.03
CA SER A 77 -2.62 10.68 22.47
C SER A 77 -1.63 9.61 22.93
N ALA A 78 -0.82 9.07 22.00
CA ALA A 78 0.09 7.95 22.29
C ALA A 78 1.22 8.28 23.28
N TYR A 79 1.44 9.56 23.59
CA TYR A 79 2.43 10.02 24.56
C TYR A 79 1.93 10.04 26.01
N ASP A 80 0.65 9.73 26.25
CA ASP A 80 0.09 9.74 27.60
C ASP A 80 0.86 8.79 28.54
N LEU A 81 1.17 7.57 28.08
CA LEU A 81 1.87 6.57 28.88
C LEU A 81 3.30 6.99 29.25
N PRO A 82 4.20 7.39 28.32
CA PRO A 82 5.55 7.82 28.68
C PRO A 82 5.55 9.08 29.55
N ILE A 83 4.62 10.02 29.36
CA ILE A 83 4.50 11.21 30.24
C ILE A 83 4.07 10.79 31.64
N ALA A 84 3.06 9.91 31.76
CA ALA A 84 2.59 9.43 33.05
C ALA A 84 3.68 8.68 33.84
N LEU A 85 4.45 7.83 33.18
CA LEU A 85 5.58 7.12 33.78
C LEU A 85 6.70 8.07 34.20
N GLY A 86 6.98 9.11 33.41
CA GLY A 86 7.92 10.16 33.78
C GLY A 86 7.50 10.92 35.05
N ILE A 87 6.19 11.21 35.22
CA ILE A 87 5.62 11.84 36.42
C ILE A 87 5.75 10.92 37.62
N LEU A 88 5.41 9.62 37.47
CA LEU A 88 5.50 8.64 38.53
C LEU A 88 6.95 8.40 38.97
N ALA A 89 7.87 8.32 38.06
CA ALA A 89 9.29 8.18 38.34
C ALA A 89 9.88 9.42 39.02
N GLY A 90 9.48 10.63 38.59
CA GLY A 90 9.85 11.88 39.23
C GLY A 90 9.35 11.99 40.68
N SER A 91 8.27 11.31 41.03
CA SER A 91 7.72 11.21 42.37
C SER A 91 8.12 9.91 43.11
N ALA A 92 9.15 9.22 42.67
CA ALA A 92 9.71 8.01 43.25
C ALA A 92 8.71 6.81 43.36
N GLN A 93 7.68 6.79 42.53
CA GLN A 93 6.73 5.67 42.46
C GLN A 93 7.11 4.62 41.39
N VAL A 94 8.05 4.95 40.50
CA VAL A 94 8.61 4.06 39.45
C VAL A 94 10.14 4.14 39.49
N ASN A 95 10.78 2.98 39.37
CA ASN A 95 12.23 2.90 39.24
C ASN A 95 12.70 3.50 37.90
N GLN A 96 13.63 4.46 37.94
CA GLN A 96 14.12 5.19 36.80
C GLN A 96 15.14 4.41 35.96
N GLU A 97 15.84 3.45 36.56
CA GLU A 97 16.98 2.75 35.91
C GLU A 97 16.57 2.07 34.60
N ARG A 98 15.38 1.45 34.58
CA ARG A 98 14.89 0.70 33.43
C ARG A 98 14.15 1.54 32.39
N LEU A 99 13.73 2.75 32.73
CA LEU A 99 12.99 3.63 31.79
C LEU A 99 13.77 3.94 30.51
N GLY A 100 15.10 4.07 30.63
CA GLY A 100 15.99 4.36 29.50
C GLY A 100 16.20 3.18 28.54
N GLU A 101 15.82 1.96 28.92
CA GLU A 101 16.04 0.77 28.11
C GLU A 101 14.94 0.60 27.04
N TYR A 102 13.77 1.22 27.23
CA TYR A 102 12.57 0.97 26.42
C TYR A 102 12.02 2.22 25.74
N VAL A 103 11.55 2.06 24.50
CA VAL A 103 10.62 3.02 23.90
C VAL A 103 9.22 2.66 24.36
N ILE A 104 8.50 3.63 24.93
CA ILE A 104 7.22 3.43 25.60
C ILE A 104 6.17 4.29 24.89
N MET A 105 5.08 3.68 24.42
CA MET A 105 4.00 4.36 23.75
C MET A 105 2.65 3.77 24.12
N GLY A 106 1.64 4.62 24.29
CA GLY A 106 0.26 4.21 24.55
C GLY A 106 -0.61 5.39 24.95
N GLU A 107 -1.85 5.40 24.48
CA GLU A 107 -2.88 6.32 24.95
C GLU A 107 -3.49 5.78 26.26
N LEU A 108 -3.76 6.65 27.23
CA LEU A 108 -4.39 6.25 28.48
C LEU A 108 -5.90 6.56 28.46
N SER A 109 -6.71 5.57 28.75
CA SER A 109 -8.09 5.77 29.17
C SER A 109 -8.15 6.29 30.63
N LEU A 110 -9.29 6.85 31.01
CA LEU A 110 -9.44 7.47 32.34
C LEU A 110 -9.32 6.48 33.52
N ASP A 111 -9.53 5.20 33.26
CA ASP A 111 -9.36 4.09 34.20
C ASP A 111 -7.95 3.51 34.27
N GLY A 112 -7.04 4.04 33.43
CA GLY A 112 -5.64 3.61 33.31
C GLY A 112 -5.38 2.48 32.34
N GLY A 113 -6.37 2.11 31.53
CA GLY A 113 -6.19 1.18 30.40
C GLY A 113 -5.33 1.79 29.30
N VAL A 114 -4.52 0.97 28.65
CA VAL A 114 -3.64 1.38 27.55
C VAL A 114 -4.29 1.04 26.22
N GLN A 115 -4.59 2.08 25.42
CA GLN A 115 -5.34 1.98 24.18
C GLN A 115 -4.42 1.79 22.97
N PRO A 116 -4.88 1.10 21.90
CA PRO A 116 -4.12 0.87 20.68
C PRO A 116 -3.65 2.16 19.99
N ILE A 117 -2.48 2.10 19.38
CA ILE A 117 -1.87 3.20 18.63
C ILE A 117 -1.58 2.80 17.17
N LYS A 118 -1.26 3.78 16.32
CA LYS A 118 -0.90 3.56 14.92
C LYS A 118 0.61 3.66 14.73
N GLY A 119 1.12 3.04 13.65
CA GLY A 119 2.51 3.17 13.25
C GLY A 119 3.50 2.43 14.15
N VAL A 120 3.07 1.34 14.76
CA VAL A 120 3.90 0.59 15.72
C VAL A 120 5.09 -0.08 15.04
N LEU A 121 4.91 -0.62 13.83
CA LEU A 121 6.02 -1.25 13.12
C LEU A 121 7.18 -0.28 12.82
N PRO A 122 6.97 0.93 12.27
CA PRO A 122 8.03 1.93 12.15
C PRO A 122 8.69 2.28 13.50
N ILE A 123 7.89 2.40 14.58
CA ILE A 123 8.39 2.68 15.93
C ILE A 123 9.34 1.57 16.41
N ALA A 124 8.94 0.31 16.26
CA ALA A 124 9.76 -0.84 16.67
C ALA A 124 11.06 -0.95 15.86
N ILE A 125 10.98 -0.72 14.53
CA ILE A 125 12.17 -0.69 13.66
C ILE A 125 13.16 0.40 14.10
N GLN A 126 12.67 1.59 14.42
CA GLN A 126 13.52 2.70 14.87
C GLN A 126 14.14 2.41 16.24
N ALA A 127 13.36 1.85 17.17
CA ALA A 127 13.87 1.46 18.49
C ALA A 127 15.00 0.42 18.38
N GLN A 128 14.87 -0.59 17.51
CA GLN A 128 15.92 -1.57 17.23
C GLN A 128 17.17 -0.91 16.65
N LYS A 129 16.99 -0.02 15.66
CA LYS A 129 18.09 0.68 14.98
C LYS A 129 18.91 1.55 15.94
N GLU A 130 18.26 2.16 16.92
CA GLU A 130 18.91 3.01 17.94
C GLU A 130 19.46 2.20 19.12
N GLY A 131 19.28 0.87 19.15
CA GLY A 131 19.85 0.01 20.16
C GLY A 131 19.09 -0.03 21.48
N PHE A 132 17.81 0.34 21.50
CA PHE A 132 16.95 0.11 22.66
C PHE A 132 16.80 -1.39 22.92
N LYS A 133 16.71 -1.77 24.19
CA LYS A 133 16.48 -3.15 24.59
C LYS A 133 15.14 -3.68 24.11
N GLY A 134 14.11 -2.82 24.17
CA GLY A 134 12.78 -3.20 23.78
C GLY A 134 11.79 -2.06 23.66
N VAL A 135 10.53 -2.45 23.48
CA VAL A 135 9.38 -1.56 23.42
C VAL A 135 8.29 -2.03 24.38
N ILE A 136 7.61 -1.09 25.03
CA ILE A 136 6.42 -1.31 25.86
C ILE A 136 5.26 -0.62 25.18
N LEU A 137 4.27 -1.41 24.74
CA LEU A 137 3.21 -0.98 23.84
C LEU A 137 1.85 -1.56 24.29
N PRO A 138 0.72 -1.03 23.80
CA PRO A 138 -0.58 -1.66 24.02
C PRO A 138 -0.59 -3.14 23.57
N ALA A 139 -1.21 -4.02 24.34
CA ALA A 139 -1.27 -5.46 24.04
C ALA A 139 -1.79 -5.76 22.64
N ALA A 140 -2.76 -4.97 22.13
CA ALA A 140 -3.30 -5.08 20.80
C ALA A 140 -2.27 -4.83 19.67
N ASN A 141 -1.18 -4.12 19.96
CA ASN A 141 -0.12 -3.79 19.02
C ASN A 141 1.14 -4.67 19.16
N ALA A 142 1.22 -5.48 20.19
CA ALA A 142 2.44 -6.21 20.51
C ALA A 142 2.87 -7.19 19.39
N ARG A 143 1.90 -7.86 18.75
CA ARG A 143 2.18 -8.75 17.61
C ARG A 143 2.79 -8.01 16.43
N GLU A 144 2.31 -6.82 16.11
CA GLU A 144 2.86 -5.97 15.05
C GLU A 144 4.33 -5.60 15.32
N ALA A 145 4.65 -5.19 16.56
CA ALA A 145 6.01 -4.87 16.96
C ALA A 145 6.95 -6.09 16.95
N ALA A 146 6.43 -7.27 17.31
CA ALA A 146 7.21 -8.50 17.42
C ALA A 146 7.74 -9.04 16.08
N ILE A 147 7.29 -8.47 14.94
CA ILE A 147 7.89 -8.72 13.61
C ILE A 147 9.36 -8.30 13.59
N VAL A 148 9.74 -7.30 14.39
CA VAL A 148 11.10 -6.79 14.45
C VAL A 148 11.93 -7.73 15.33
N GLY A 149 12.73 -8.59 14.69
CA GLY A 149 13.60 -9.52 15.39
C GLY A 149 14.65 -8.80 16.25
N GLY A 150 15.09 -9.45 17.34
CA GLY A 150 16.15 -8.91 18.20
C GLY A 150 15.69 -7.84 19.21
N LEU A 151 14.42 -7.41 19.19
CA LEU A 151 13.83 -6.44 20.10
C LEU A 151 12.95 -7.15 21.13
N GLU A 152 13.03 -6.77 22.41
CA GLU A 152 12.08 -7.24 23.42
C GLU A 152 10.77 -6.47 23.29
N VAL A 153 9.66 -7.16 23.07
CA VAL A 153 8.34 -6.55 22.90
C VAL A 153 7.44 -6.95 24.07
N TYR A 154 6.94 -5.96 24.78
CA TYR A 154 6.01 -6.15 25.88
C TYR A 154 4.66 -5.49 25.60
N GLY A 155 3.62 -6.31 25.50
CA GLY A 155 2.22 -5.87 25.37
C GLY A 155 1.61 -5.67 26.74
N VAL A 156 0.98 -4.51 26.99
CA VAL A 156 0.38 -4.15 28.27
C VAL A 156 -1.06 -3.69 28.08
N GLU A 157 -1.92 -4.00 29.04
CA GLU A 157 -3.32 -3.58 29.05
C GLU A 157 -3.55 -2.36 29.95
N THR A 158 -2.73 -2.18 30.99
CA THR A 158 -2.88 -1.11 31.98
C THR A 158 -1.55 -0.46 32.35
N ILE A 159 -1.60 0.82 32.77
CA ILE A 159 -0.42 1.51 33.31
C ILE A 159 0.14 0.81 34.56
N LYS A 160 -0.73 0.15 35.36
CA LYS A 160 -0.31 -0.57 36.55
C LYS A 160 0.65 -1.71 36.23
N GLU A 161 0.38 -2.49 35.18
CA GLU A 161 1.29 -3.55 34.71
C GLU A 161 2.66 -3.02 34.35
N VAL A 162 2.72 -1.84 33.69
CA VAL A 162 3.99 -1.21 33.34
C VAL A 162 4.77 -0.79 34.57
N VAL A 163 4.10 -0.19 35.59
CA VAL A 163 4.73 0.22 36.82
C VAL A 163 5.27 -0.99 37.60
N GLU A 164 4.48 -2.05 37.76
CA GLU A 164 4.89 -3.30 38.42
C GLU A 164 6.10 -3.94 37.69
N PHE A 165 6.12 -3.93 36.35
CA PHE A 165 7.23 -4.45 35.59
C PHE A 165 8.52 -3.63 35.76
N LEU A 166 8.41 -2.29 35.70
CA LEU A 166 9.58 -1.41 35.85
C LEU A 166 10.17 -1.46 37.25
N ASN A 167 9.32 -1.65 38.28
CA ASN A 167 9.74 -1.82 39.69
C ASN A 167 10.30 -3.22 40.00
N GLY A 168 10.10 -4.19 39.07
CA GLY A 168 10.54 -5.56 39.26
C GLY A 168 9.55 -6.44 40.05
N ASP A 169 8.35 -5.92 40.38
CA ASP A 169 7.30 -6.62 41.11
C ASP A 169 6.55 -7.66 40.25
N ARG A 170 6.62 -7.49 38.90
CA ARG A 170 5.98 -8.37 37.93
C ARG A 170 6.91 -8.63 36.75
N GLN A 171 6.89 -9.86 36.25
CA GLN A 171 7.46 -10.19 34.94
C GLN A 171 6.38 -10.11 33.86
N LEU A 172 6.67 -9.40 32.78
CA LEU A 172 5.83 -9.41 31.60
C LEU A 172 6.30 -10.49 30.62
N GLU A 173 5.36 -11.13 29.97
CA GLU A 173 5.67 -12.10 28.92
C GLU A 173 6.12 -11.37 27.65
N ARG A 174 7.28 -11.80 27.12
CA ARG A 174 7.79 -11.25 25.87
C ARG A 174 6.98 -11.79 24.70
N GLN A 175 6.41 -10.90 23.90
CA GLN A 175 5.76 -11.27 22.66
C GLN A 175 6.79 -11.67 21.61
N THR A 176 6.67 -12.89 21.09
CA THR A 176 7.53 -13.42 20.02
C THR A 176 6.68 -13.92 18.87
N ILE A 177 7.17 -13.79 17.64
CA ILE A 177 6.52 -14.28 16.42
C ILE A 177 7.58 -14.95 15.57
N ASP A 178 7.27 -16.12 15.04
CA ASP A 178 8.01 -16.70 13.92
C ASP A 178 7.48 -16.08 12.62
N VAL A 179 8.15 -15.01 12.20
CA VAL A 179 7.77 -14.22 11.01
C VAL A 179 7.75 -15.06 9.74
N GLU A 180 8.73 -15.98 9.58
CA GLU A 180 8.79 -16.82 8.39
C GLU A 180 7.67 -17.86 8.35
N ALA A 181 7.38 -18.48 9.48
CA ALA A 181 6.28 -19.45 9.56
C ALA A 181 4.93 -18.80 9.32
N GLU A 182 4.67 -17.64 9.95
CA GLU A 182 3.43 -16.89 9.77
C GLU A 182 3.27 -16.38 8.33
N PHE A 183 4.36 -15.90 7.74
CA PHE A 183 4.39 -15.46 6.34
C PHE A 183 4.05 -16.57 5.36
N ARG A 184 4.64 -17.76 5.53
CA ARG A 184 4.37 -18.92 4.67
C ARG A 184 2.93 -19.40 4.77
N GLN A 185 2.37 -19.52 5.99
CA GLN A 185 0.99 -20.00 6.20
C GLN A 185 -0.08 -19.08 5.63
N SER A 186 0.20 -17.78 5.56
CA SER A 186 -0.79 -16.79 5.13
C SER A 186 -0.80 -16.54 3.63
N GLN A 187 0.21 -16.98 2.87
CA GLN A 187 0.29 -16.79 1.42
C GLN A 187 -0.71 -17.64 0.61
N GLU A 188 -1.27 -18.70 1.17
CA GLU A 188 -2.07 -19.70 0.44
C GLU A 188 -3.60 -19.43 0.43
N ARG A 189 -4.07 -18.37 1.08
CA ARG A 189 -5.52 -18.13 1.25
C ARG A 189 -6.05 -17.11 0.24
N TYR A 190 -6.49 -17.60 -0.90
CA TYR A 190 -7.27 -16.80 -1.84
C TYR A 190 -8.75 -17.24 -1.81
N GLU A 191 -9.66 -16.26 -1.78
CA GLU A 191 -11.11 -16.48 -1.81
C GLU A 191 -11.62 -16.83 -3.22
N PHE A 192 -10.88 -16.46 -4.26
CA PHE A 192 -11.26 -16.58 -5.67
C PHE A 192 -10.25 -17.41 -6.46
N ASP A 193 -10.71 -18.04 -7.55
CA ASP A 193 -9.87 -18.78 -8.49
C ASP A 193 -10.21 -18.43 -9.94
N PHE A 194 -9.22 -18.45 -10.85
CA PHE A 194 -9.46 -18.29 -12.30
C PHE A 194 -10.28 -19.43 -12.89
N ALA A 195 -10.31 -20.59 -12.26
CA ALA A 195 -11.17 -21.70 -12.65
C ALA A 195 -12.67 -21.36 -12.64
N ASP A 196 -13.09 -20.37 -11.85
CA ASP A 196 -14.48 -19.87 -11.82
C ASP A 196 -14.84 -19.05 -13.08
N VAL A 197 -13.85 -18.61 -13.86
CA VAL A 197 -14.06 -17.78 -15.05
C VAL A 197 -14.29 -18.68 -16.25
N LYS A 198 -15.53 -18.69 -16.76
CA LYS A 198 -15.90 -19.45 -17.96
C LYS A 198 -15.58 -18.65 -19.22
N GLY A 199 -14.97 -19.29 -20.21
CA GLY A 199 -14.56 -18.63 -21.45
C GLY A 199 -13.54 -17.52 -21.26
N GLN A 200 -13.55 -16.52 -22.16
CA GLN A 200 -12.70 -15.32 -22.13
C GLN A 200 -11.19 -15.62 -22.11
N GLU A 201 -10.74 -16.63 -22.82
CA GLU A 201 -9.35 -17.08 -22.82
C GLU A 201 -8.36 -15.97 -23.21
N ASN A 202 -8.74 -15.10 -24.17
CA ASN A 202 -7.92 -13.95 -24.56
C ASN A 202 -7.72 -12.97 -23.40
N ILE A 203 -8.76 -12.76 -22.57
CA ILE A 203 -8.67 -11.87 -21.41
C ILE A 203 -7.82 -12.51 -20.31
N LYS A 204 -7.98 -13.81 -20.07
CA LYS A 204 -7.15 -14.56 -19.12
C LYS A 204 -5.67 -14.48 -19.52
N ARG A 205 -5.35 -14.67 -20.82
CA ARG A 205 -3.99 -14.56 -21.35
C ARG A 205 -3.44 -13.15 -21.15
N ALA A 206 -4.20 -12.11 -21.47
CA ALA A 206 -3.78 -10.73 -21.26
C ALA A 206 -3.56 -10.41 -19.77
N MET A 207 -4.37 -10.96 -18.87
CA MET A 207 -4.17 -10.82 -17.42
C MET A 207 -2.93 -11.57 -16.93
N GLU A 208 -2.62 -12.74 -17.50
CA GLU A 208 -1.36 -13.46 -17.26
C GLU A 208 -0.15 -12.60 -17.69
N VAL A 209 -0.18 -12.00 -18.88
CA VAL A 209 0.86 -11.09 -19.36
C VAL A 209 0.99 -9.87 -18.46
N SER A 210 -0.15 -9.27 -18.06
CA SER A 210 -0.17 -8.14 -17.12
C SER A 210 0.48 -8.52 -15.79
N ALA A 211 0.13 -9.66 -15.20
CA ALA A 211 0.71 -10.17 -13.95
C ALA A 211 2.21 -10.46 -14.08
N ALA A 212 2.62 -11.08 -15.19
CA ALA A 212 4.01 -11.43 -15.43
C ALA A 212 4.92 -10.22 -15.60
N GLY A 213 4.45 -9.15 -16.28
CA GLY A 213 5.25 -7.97 -16.57
C GLY A 213 5.02 -6.80 -15.58
N GLY A 214 4.02 -6.87 -14.70
CA GLY A 214 3.60 -5.75 -13.86
C GLY A 214 2.92 -4.62 -14.66
N HIS A 215 2.24 -4.98 -15.76
CA HIS A 215 1.63 -4.04 -16.69
C HIS A 215 0.27 -3.56 -16.23
N ASN A 216 0.00 -2.27 -16.38
CA ASN A 216 -1.32 -1.70 -16.15
C ASN A 216 -2.28 -2.11 -17.27
N LEU A 217 -3.55 -2.35 -16.92
CA LEU A 217 -4.55 -2.75 -17.91
C LEU A 217 -5.89 -2.04 -17.74
N ILE A 218 -6.62 -1.88 -18.86
CA ILE A 218 -8.00 -1.40 -18.84
C ILE A 218 -8.92 -2.42 -19.52
N LEU A 219 -10.04 -2.71 -18.84
CA LEU A 219 -11.09 -3.61 -19.31
C LEU A 219 -12.27 -2.79 -19.83
N ILE A 220 -12.58 -2.90 -21.09
CA ILE A 220 -13.65 -2.14 -21.74
C ILE A 220 -14.70 -3.12 -22.24
N GLY A 221 -15.96 -2.92 -21.85
CA GLY A 221 -17.02 -3.83 -22.26
C GLY A 221 -18.36 -3.47 -21.63
N PRO A 222 -19.46 -4.10 -22.11
CA PRO A 222 -20.80 -3.80 -21.62
C PRO A 222 -20.99 -4.14 -20.15
N PRO A 223 -22.02 -3.60 -19.50
CA PRO A 223 -22.38 -4.01 -18.16
C PRO A 223 -22.71 -5.51 -18.11
N GLY A 224 -22.27 -6.19 -17.04
CA GLY A 224 -22.46 -7.65 -16.88
C GLY A 224 -21.44 -8.52 -17.62
N ALA A 225 -20.44 -7.97 -18.34
CA ALA A 225 -19.40 -8.74 -19.01
C ALA A 225 -18.35 -9.38 -18.09
N GLY A 226 -18.45 -9.21 -16.76
CA GLY A 226 -17.57 -9.84 -15.78
C GLY A 226 -16.27 -9.06 -15.45
N LYS A 227 -16.14 -7.79 -15.86
CA LYS A 227 -14.94 -6.96 -15.64
C LYS A 227 -14.46 -6.94 -14.19
N THR A 228 -15.34 -6.64 -13.25
CA THR A 228 -15.04 -6.60 -11.80
C THR A 228 -14.69 -7.99 -11.25
N MET A 229 -15.35 -9.04 -11.76
CA MET A 229 -15.06 -10.44 -11.41
C MET A 229 -13.63 -10.82 -11.82
N LEU A 230 -13.22 -10.47 -13.03
CA LEU A 230 -11.87 -10.68 -13.54
C LEU A 230 -10.82 -9.93 -12.71
N ALA A 231 -11.05 -8.63 -12.47
CA ALA A 231 -10.13 -7.80 -11.70
C ALA A 231 -9.85 -8.36 -10.29
N LYS A 232 -10.88 -8.85 -9.59
CA LYS A 232 -10.75 -9.46 -8.24
C LYS A 232 -9.91 -10.74 -8.24
N ARG A 233 -9.76 -11.42 -9.38
CA ARG A 233 -8.97 -12.64 -9.50
C ARG A 233 -7.51 -12.39 -9.85
N LEU A 234 -7.13 -11.19 -10.32
CA LEU A 234 -5.72 -10.90 -10.66
C LEU A 234 -4.75 -11.17 -9.49
N PRO A 235 -5.03 -10.80 -8.23
CA PRO A 235 -4.14 -11.09 -7.12
C PRO A 235 -3.78 -12.57 -6.98
N THR A 236 -4.66 -13.50 -7.41
CA THR A 236 -4.45 -14.95 -7.27
C THR A 236 -3.38 -15.50 -8.21
N ILE A 237 -3.04 -14.76 -9.28
CA ILE A 237 -2.01 -15.14 -10.26
C ILE A 237 -0.74 -14.29 -10.16
N LEU A 238 -0.74 -13.26 -9.31
CA LEU A 238 0.47 -12.48 -9.03
C LEU A 238 1.51 -13.33 -8.29
N PRO A 239 2.81 -13.05 -8.48
CA PRO A 239 3.84 -13.65 -7.65
C PRO A 239 3.57 -13.36 -6.17
N PRO A 240 3.85 -14.31 -5.25
CA PRO A 240 3.73 -14.03 -3.82
C PRO A 240 4.61 -12.82 -3.44
N LEU A 241 4.27 -12.13 -2.36
CA LEU A 241 5.14 -11.10 -1.80
C LEU A 241 6.46 -11.72 -1.36
N THR A 242 7.56 -10.98 -1.47
CA THR A 242 8.76 -11.28 -0.68
C THR A 242 8.56 -10.78 0.74
N LEU A 243 9.39 -11.24 1.67
CA LEU A 243 9.33 -10.75 3.05
C LEU A 243 9.60 -9.23 3.13
N GLU A 244 10.51 -8.72 2.30
CA GLU A 244 10.83 -7.30 2.21
C GLU A 244 9.63 -6.49 1.70
N GLU A 245 8.99 -6.92 0.59
CA GLU A 245 7.76 -6.31 0.08
C GLU A 245 6.62 -6.34 1.12
N ALA A 246 6.48 -7.44 1.86
CA ALA A 246 5.49 -7.59 2.91
C ALA A 246 5.74 -6.62 4.07
N LEU A 247 6.98 -6.45 4.52
CA LEU A 247 7.36 -5.51 5.57
C LEU A 247 7.11 -4.06 5.13
N GLU A 248 7.47 -3.69 3.90
CA GLU A 248 7.22 -2.35 3.36
C GLU A 248 5.72 -2.04 3.28
N THR A 249 4.93 -2.98 2.76
CA THR A 249 3.48 -2.87 2.72
C THR A 249 2.88 -2.76 4.12
N THR A 250 3.39 -3.55 5.07
CA THR A 250 2.92 -3.53 6.46
C THR A 250 3.18 -2.19 7.13
N LYS A 251 4.33 -1.54 6.89
CA LYS A 251 4.61 -0.18 7.41
C LYS A 251 3.54 0.82 6.98
N ILE A 252 3.14 0.80 5.70
CA ILE A 252 2.11 1.70 5.18
C ILE A 252 0.77 1.43 5.86
N HIS A 253 0.37 0.15 5.96
CA HIS A 253 -0.89 -0.25 6.61
C HIS A 253 -0.88 0.04 8.12
N SER A 254 0.24 -0.10 8.80
CA SER A 254 0.47 0.26 10.19
C SER A 254 0.20 1.75 10.44
N VAL A 255 0.84 2.62 9.66
CA VAL A 255 0.67 4.08 9.77
C VAL A 255 -0.77 4.49 9.46
N ALA A 256 -1.40 3.87 8.48
CA ALA A 256 -2.81 4.11 8.16
C ALA A 256 -3.79 3.59 9.24
N GLY A 257 -3.32 2.74 10.18
CA GLY A 257 -4.19 2.06 11.14
C GLY A 257 -5.14 1.07 10.47
N LYS A 258 -4.68 0.41 9.39
CA LYS A 258 -5.45 -0.54 8.56
C LYS A 258 -5.01 -1.99 8.74
N LEU A 259 -4.12 -2.27 9.68
CA LEU A 259 -3.81 -3.65 10.07
C LEU A 259 -5.00 -4.25 10.83
N GLY A 260 -5.36 -5.49 10.52
CA GLY A 260 -6.39 -6.22 11.25
C GLY A 260 -5.99 -6.44 12.72
N LYS A 261 -6.96 -6.57 13.62
CA LYS A 261 -6.72 -6.74 15.08
C LYS A 261 -5.76 -7.90 15.46
N HIS A 262 -5.61 -8.89 14.59
CA HIS A 262 -4.77 -10.07 14.82
C HIS A 262 -3.71 -10.24 13.72
N ALA A 263 -3.64 -9.35 12.74
CA ALA A 263 -2.66 -9.40 11.69
C ALA A 263 -1.37 -8.72 12.16
N SER A 264 -0.27 -9.46 12.12
CA SER A 264 1.07 -8.93 12.34
C SER A 264 1.66 -8.39 11.05
N LEU A 265 1.46 -9.09 9.93
CA LEU A 265 2.08 -8.84 8.64
C LEU A 265 1.05 -8.85 7.49
N VAL A 266 1.19 -7.96 6.53
CA VAL A 266 0.47 -8.03 5.25
C VAL A 266 1.20 -9.02 4.34
N SER A 267 0.71 -10.24 4.27
CA SER A 267 1.35 -11.36 3.57
C SER A 267 0.78 -11.64 2.17
N VAL A 268 -0.40 -11.09 1.88
CA VAL A 268 -1.07 -11.19 0.58
C VAL A 268 -1.06 -9.82 -0.11
N ARG A 269 -0.84 -9.80 -1.44
CA ARG A 269 -0.86 -8.55 -2.21
C ARG A 269 -2.18 -7.81 -2.02
N PRO A 270 -2.15 -6.54 -1.58
CA PRO A 270 -3.37 -5.76 -1.37
C PRO A 270 -4.19 -5.61 -2.65
N PHE A 271 -5.51 -5.72 -2.53
CA PHE A 271 -6.46 -5.35 -3.57
C PHE A 271 -7.30 -4.18 -3.07
N ARG A 272 -7.11 -3.00 -3.66
CA ARG A 272 -7.83 -1.78 -3.29
C ARG A 272 -8.79 -1.39 -4.40
N SER A 273 -10.04 -1.18 -4.05
CA SER A 273 -11.11 -0.82 -5.00
C SER A 273 -11.92 0.35 -4.46
N PRO A 274 -11.39 1.58 -4.54
CA PRO A 274 -12.12 2.75 -4.10
C PRO A 274 -13.32 3.03 -5.02
N HIS A 275 -14.41 3.50 -4.44
CA HIS A 275 -15.59 3.93 -5.19
C HIS A 275 -15.29 5.22 -5.98
N HIS A 276 -15.93 5.43 -7.14
CA HIS A 276 -15.68 6.58 -8.02
C HIS A 276 -16.01 7.94 -7.36
N THR A 277 -16.77 7.96 -6.26
CA THR A 277 -17.06 9.19 -5.48
C THR A 277 -15.93 9.58 -4.51
N ILE A 278 -14.82 8.81 -4.48
CA ILE A 278 -13.68 9.10 -3.61
C ILE A 278 -13.13 10.51 -3.85
N SER A 279 -12.67 11.17 -2.78
CA SER A 279 -11.97 12.45 -2.92
C SER A 279 -10.50 12.22 -3.31
N ASP A 280 -9.86 13.24 -3.89
CA ASP A 280 -8.42 13.26 -4.18
C ASP A 280 -7.57 12.99 -2.94
N VAL A 281 -7.93 13.61 -1.80
CA VAL A 281 -7.26 13.38 -0.50
C VAL A 281 -7.38 11.92 -0.03
N ALA A 282 -8.54 11.29 -0.21
CA ALA A 282 -8.70 9.89 0.19
C ALA A 282 -7.97 8.93 -0.76
N LEU A 283 -7.85 9.27 -2.04
CA LEU A 283 -7.14 8.46 -3.02
C LEU A 283 -5.62 8.58 -2.86
N VAL A 284 -5.08 9.80 -2.84
CA VAL A 284 -3.64 10.09 -2.78
C VAL A 284 -3.11 10.04 -1.36
N GLY A 285 -3.91 10.50 -0.42
CA GLY A 285 -3.51 10.75 0.95
C GLY A 285 -3.47 12.24 1.27
N GLY A 286 -3.32 12.58 2.52
CA GLY A 286 -3.32 13.97 2.98
C GLY A 286 -4.06 14.17 4.27
N GLY A 287 -4.65 15.34 4.44
CA GLY A 287 -5.30 15.77 5.68
C GLY A 287 -4.42 16.76 6.45
N MET A 288 -4.89 17.16 7.63
CA MET A 288 -4.12 18.00 8.56
C MET A 288 -2.87 17.25 9.03
N PHE A 289 -3.02 15.96 9.24
CA PHE A 289 -1.97 14.98 9.52
C PHE A 289 -1.88 14.06 8.30
N PRO A 290 -0.83 14.15 7.49
CA PRO A 290 -0.73 13.38 6.28
C PRO A 290 -0.82 11.88 6.55
N GLN A 291 -1.86 11.26 6.01
CA GLN A 291 -2.07 9.82 6.05
C GLN A 291 -1.96 9.25 4.64
N PRO A 292 -1.47 8.01 4.47
CA PRO A 292 -1.44 7.39 3.16
C PRO A 292 -2.87 7.14 2.65
N GLY A 293 -3.08 7.38 1.34
CA GLY A 293 -4.34 7.13 0.65
C GLY A 293 -4.44 5.72 0.06
N GLU A 294 -5.52 5.46 -0.68
CA GLU A 294 -5.79 4.16 -1.32
C GLU A 294 -4.68 3.74 -2.30
N ILE A 295 -4.01 4.70 -2.95
CA ILE A 295 -2.87 4.45 -3.84
C ILE A 295 -1.72 3.80 -3.06
N SER A 296 -1.32 4.38 -1.93
CA SER A 296 -0.25 3.83 -1.09
C SER A 296 -0.67 2.55 -0.38
N LEU A 297 -1.95 2.41 -0.01
CA LEU A 297 -2.49 1.16 0.54
C LEU A 297 -2.51 0.01 -0.48
N ALA A 298 -2.47 0.32 -1.79
CA ALA A 298 -2.33 -0.67 -2.87
C ALA A 298 -0.86 -1.04 -3.17
N HIS A 299 0.10 -0.52 -2.43
CA HIS A 299 1.53 -0.77 -2.63
C HIS A 299 1.84 -2.27 -2.69
N HIS A 300 2.65 -2.69 -3.66
CA HIS A 300 2.94 -4.08 -4.02
C HIS A 300 1.70 -4.94 -4.35
N GLY A 301 0.57 -4.30 -4.63
CA GLY A 301 -0.69 -4.95 -4.93
C GLY A 301 -1.38 -4.37 -6.16
N VAL A 302 -2.71 -4.35 -6.11
CA VAL A 302 -3.59 -3.93 -7.21
C VAL A 302 -4.48 -2.78 -6.74
N LEU A 303 -4.50 -1.71 -7.54
CA LEU A 303 -5.50 -0.66 -7.45
C LEU A 303 -6.52 -0.86 -8.58
N PHE A 304 -7.75 -1.17 -8.23
CA PHE A 304 -8.85 -1.36 -9.18
C PHE A 304 -9.76 -0.14 -9.20
N LEU A 305 -9.87 0.51 -10.35
CA LEU A 305 -10.78 1.64 -10.58
C LEU A 305 -11.92 1.18 -11.49
N ASP A 306 -13.06 0.84 -10.89
CA ASP A 306 -14.26 0.48 -11.65
C ASP A 306 -14.97 1.75 -12.13
N GLU A 307 -15.59 1.69 -13.32
CA GLU A 307 -16.27 2.83 -13.95
C GLU A 307 -15.37 4.07 -14.09
N LEU A 308 -14.17 3.89 -14.64
CA LEU A 308 -13.12 4.90 -14.74
C LEU A 308 -13.62 6.30 -15.18
N PRO A 309 -14.52 6.46 -16.21
CA PRO A 309 -15.02 7.77 -16.63
C PRO A 309 -15.94 8.46 -15.62
N GLU A 310 -16.37 7.78 -14.56
CA GLU A 310 -17.23 8.36 -13.51
C GLU A 310 -16.42 9.04 -12.39
N PHE A 311 -15.11 8.76 -12.31
CA PHE A 311 -14.21 9.49 -11.43
C PHE A 311 -14.08 10.96 -11.84
N LYS A 312 -13.97 11.85 -10.86
CA LYS A 312 -13.69 13.26 -11.13
C LYS A 312 -12.37 13.40 -11.87
N ARG A 313 -12.30 14.27 -12.86
CA ARG A 313 -11.09 14.48 -13.68
C ARG A 313 -9.86 14.80 -12.82
N GLY A 314 -10.00 15.65 -11.78
CA GLY A 314 -8.92 15.97 -10.86
C GLY A 314 -8.36 14.74 -10.15
N VAL A 315 -9.25 13.80 -9.74
CA VAL A 315 -8.85 12.53 -9.11
C VAL A 315 -8.04 11.64 -10.06
N LEU A 316 -8.38 11.62 -11.35
CA LEU A 316 -7.65 10.84 -12.35
C LEU A 316 -6.27 11.47 -12.69
N GLU A 317 -6.19 12.81 -12.70
CA GLU A 317 -4.92 13.50 -13.03
C GLU A 317 -3.85 13.29 -11.94
N VAL A 318 -4.22 13.19 -10.65
CA VAL A 318 -3.26 12.91 -9.57
C VAL A 318 -2.66 11.50 -9.63
N MET A 319 -3.28 10.58 -10.38
CA MET A 319 -2.73 9.24 -10.62
C MET A 319 -1.47 9.22 -11.49
N ARG A 320 -1.21 10.32 -12.24
CA ARG A 320 -0.13 10.35 -13.23
C ARG A 320 1.26 10.21 -12.60
N GLN A 321 1.48 10.90 -11.48
CA GLN A 321 2.75 10.81 -10.76
C GLN A 321 3.01 9.39 -10.22
N PRO A 322 2.14 8.78 -9.40
CA PRO A 322 2.41 7.45 -8.85
C PRO A 322 2.52 6.33 -9.89
N LEU A 323 1.89 6.48 -11.06
CA LEU A 323 2.04 5.53 -12.16
C LEU A 323 3.42 5.60 -12.84
N GLU A 324 4.13 6.72 -12.76
CA GLU A 324 5.47 6.90 -13.30
C GLU A 324 6.55 6.72 -12.24
N GLU A 325 6.43 7.46 -11.14
CA GLU A 325 7.47 7.58 -10.11
C GLU A 325 7.33 6.54 -8.99
N ARG A 326 6.16 5.86 -8.88
CA ARG A 326 5.84 4.86 -7.85
C ARG A 326 5.91 5.39 -6.42
N VAL A 327 5.77 6.68 -6.29
CA VAL A 327 5.66 7.41 -5.03
C VAL A 327 4.51 8.39 -5.11
N VAL A 328 3.95 8.69 -3.97
CA VAL A 328 2.99 9.78 -3.77
C VAL A 328 3.64 10.81 -2.89
N THR A 329 3.79 12.04 -3.39
CA THR A 329 4.33 13.15 -2.62
C THR A 329 3.20 14.05 -2.12
N ILE A 330 3.06 14.15 -0.80
CA ILE A 330 2.12 15.05 -0.14
C ILE A 330 2.87 16.27 0.36
N SER A 331 2.81 17.37 -0.41
CA SER A 331 3.47 18.63 -0.06
C SER A 331 2.49 19.61 0.59
N ARG A 332 2.90 20.21 1.70
CA ARG A 332 2.21 21.28 2.42
C ARG A 332 3.22 22.36 2.78
N ALA A 333 2.75 23.53 3.16
CA ALA A 333 3.64 24.69 3.45
C ALA A 333 4.77 24.43 4.47
N ARG A 334 4.62 23.41 5.33
CA ARG A 334 5.57 23.11 6.42
C ARG A 334 6.23 21.74 6.31
N PHE A 335 5.83 20.89 5.38
CA PHE A 335 6.38 19.54 5.23
C PHE A 335 6.13 18.97 3.84
N SER A 336 6.98 18.05 3.42
CA SER A 336 6.78 17.18 2.28
C SER A 336 7.00 15.74 2.72
N ILE A 337 6.02 14.87 2.48
CA ILE A 337 6.07 13.46 2.83
C ILE A 337 5.88 12.63 1.58
N GLU A 338 6.71 11.60 1.44
CA GLU A 338 6.59 10.63 0.37
C GLU A 338 6.10 9.29 0.93
N TYR A 339 5.14 8.71 0.23
CA TYR A 339 4.66 7.36 0.48
C TYR A 339 4.96 6.48 -0.72
N PRO A 340 5.48 5.27 -0.53
CA PRO A 340 5.62 4.29 -1.61
C PRO A 340 4.26 3.97 -2.24
N ALA A 341 4.26 3.83 -3.58
CA ALA A 341 3.06 3.63 -4.37
C ALA A 341 3.31 2.73 -5.60
N SER A 342 4.08 1.68 -5.43
CA SER A 342 4.32 0.69 -6.49
C SER A 342 3.16 -0.29 -6.55
N PHE A 343 2.18 -0.02 -7.41
CA PHE A 343 0.98 -0.85 -7.60
C PHE A 343 0.75 -1.14 -9.08
N MET A 344 -0.07 -2.15 -9.37
CA MET A 344 -0.63 -2.39 -10.69
C MET A 344 -2.00 -1.72 -10.77
N LEU A 345 -2.21 -0.90 -11.80
CA LEU A 345 -3.51 -0.33 -12.08
C LEU A 345 -4.33 -1.29 -12.95
N ILE A 346 -5.52 -1.65 -12.46
CA ILE A 346 -6.58 -2.20 -13.27
C ILE A 346 -7.69 -1.16 -13.35
N ALA A 347 -8.08 -0.78 -14.55
CA ALA A 347 -9.24 0.07 -14.75
C ALA A 347 -10.36 -0.73 -15.43
N SER A 348 -11.60 -0.37 -15.20
CA SER A 348 -12.71 -0.87 -15.99
C SER A 348 -13.62 0.27 -16.45
N MET A 349 -14.23 0.12 -17.61
CA MET A 349 -15.21 1.07 -18.11
C MET A 349 -16.19 0.43 -19.09
N ASN A 350 -17.33 1.08 -19.31
CA ASN A 350 -18.21 0.78 -20.40
C ASN A 350 -17.73 1.50 -21.68
N PRO A 351 -18.06 1.02 -22.88
CA PRO A 351 -17.67 1.68 -24.13
C PRO A 351 -18.42 3.00 -24.39
N CYS A 352 -19.55 3.22 -23.69
CA CYS A 352 -20.35 4.45 -23.75
C CYS A 352 -21.27 4.52 -22.52
N PRO A 353 -22.01 5.62 -22.29
CA PRO A 353 -22.93 5.74 -21.16
C PRO A 353 -24.02 4.66 -21.09
N CYS A 354 -24.58 4.22 -22.23
CA CYS A 354 -25.55 3.11 -22.24
C CYS A 354 -24.89 1.73 -22.18
N GLY A 355 -23.59 1.63 -22.43
CA GLY A 355 -22.81 0.39 -22.36
C GLY A 355 -22.83 -0.48 -23.62
N PHE A 356 -23.52 -0.08 -24.70
CA PHE A 356 -23.74 -0.94 -25.87
C PHE A 356 -23.13 -0.41 -27.17
N TYR A 357 -22.19 0.54 -27.11
CA TYR A 357 -21.48 0.99 -28.29
C TYR A 357 -20.65 -0.18 -28.86
N ASN A 358 -20.77 -0.42 -30.16
CA ASN A 358 -20.19 -1.55 -30.90
C ASN A 358 -20.59 -2.95 -30.33
N HIS A 359 -21.71 -3.06 -29.60
CA HIS A 359 -22.19 -4.37 -29.13
C HIS A 359 -22.79 -5.16 -30.30
N PRO A 360 -22.44 -6.47 -30.46
CA PRO A 360 -22.88 -7.27 -31.61
C PRO A 360 -24.41 -7.50 -31.65
N GLU A 361 -25.10 -7.54 -30.52
CA GLU A 361 -26.52 -7.90 -30.44
C GLU A 361 -27.42 -6.75 -29.97
N LYS A 362 -26.89 -5.75 -29.31
CA LYS A 362 -27.69 -4.64 -28.72
C LYS A 362 -27.32 -3.31 -29.35
N GLN A 363 -28.32 -2.55 -29.75
CA GLN A 363 -28.12 -1.24 -30.35
C GLN A 363 -27.77 -0.19 -29.28
N CYS A 364 -26.75 0.61 -29.56
CA CYS A 364 -26.39 1.77 -28.76
C CYS A 364 -27.46 2.87 -28.93
N VAL A 365 -27.91 3.41 -27.81
CA VAL A 365 -28.93 4.51 -27.76
C VAL A 365 -28.33 5.89 -27.53
N CYS A 366 -26.99 6.00 -27.48
CA CYS A 366 -26.31 7.27 -27.27
C CYS A 366 -26.40 8.14 -28.53
N GLY A 367 -26.79 9.40 -28.37
CA GLY A 367 -26.84 10.38 -29.45
C GLY A 367 -25.47 10.75 -29.99
N PRO A 368 -25.40 11.44 -31.15
CA PRO A 368 -24.14 11.88 -31.76
C PRO A 368 -23.27 12.68 -30.77
N GLY A 369 -21.99 12.38 -30.70
CA GLY A 369 -21.01 13.06 -29.84
C GLY A 369 -21.08 12.70 -28.35
N VAL A 370 -22.10 11.98 -27.87
CA VAL A 370 -22.20 11.57 -26.45
C VAL A 370 -21.12 10.54 -26.11
N VAL A 371 -20.85 9.61 -27.00
CA VAL A 371 -19.82 8.60 -26.82
C VAL A 371 -18.44 9.27 -26.70
N GLN A 372 -18.11 10.16 -27.65
CA GLN A 372 -16.85 10.92 -27.66
C GLN A 372 -16.67 11.74 -26.37
N LYS A 373 -17.74 12.45 -25.95
CA LYS A 373 -17.71 13.23 -24.70
C LYS A 373 -17.46 12.35 -23.48
N TYR A 374 -18.01 11.13 -23.48
CA TYR A 374 -17.82 10.16 -22.39
C TYR A 374 -16.37 9.66 -22.34
N LEU A 375 -15.80 9.29 -23.49
CA LEU A 375 -14.43 8.80 -23.59
C LEU A 375 -13.41 9.91 -23.25
N ASN A 376 -13.66 11.14 -23.67
CA ASN A 376 -12.82 12.30 -23.39
C ASN A 376 -12.79 12.72 -21.91
N LYS A 377 -13.59 12.09 -21.03
CA LYS A 377 -13.41 12.24 -19.58
C LYS A 377 -12.07 11.69 -19.10
N ILE A 378 -11.51 10.69 -19.79
CA ILE A 378 -10.19 10.13 -19.54
C ILE A 378 -9.17 10.85 -20.39
N SER A 379 -8.15 11.40 -19.78
CA SER A 379 -7.11 12.12 -20.54
C SER A 379 -6.20 11.16 -21.31
N GLY A 380 -5.79 11.55 -22.52
CA GLY A 380 -4.81 10.81 -23.31
C GLY A 380 -3.55 10.45 -22.52
N PRO A 381 -2.94 11.41 -21.80
CA PRO A 381 -1.79 11.11 -20.94
C PRO A 381 -2.01 10.03 -19.86
N LEU A 382 -3.21 9.83 -19.37
CA LEU A 382 -3.51 8.72 -18.45
C LEU A 382 -3.62 7.40 -19.20
N LEU A 383 -4.32 7.37 -20.35
CA LEU A 383 -4.41 6.19 -21.21
C LEU A 383 -3.06 5.71 -21.70
N ASP A 384 -2.16 6.64 -22.05
CA ASP A 384 -0.78 6.33 -22.44
C ASP A 384 0.02 5.56 -21.37
N ARG A 385 -0.41 5.62 -20.08
CA ARG A 385 0.21 4.92 -18.95
C ARG A 385 -0.38 3.55 -18.66
N ILE A 386 -1.42 3.18 -19.40
CA ILE A 386 -2.04 1.86 -19.34
C ILE A 386 -1.46 1.04 -20.51
N ASP A 387 -0.84 -0.09 -20.20
CA ASP A 387 -0.07 -0.87 -21.18
C ASP A 387 -0.97 -1.75 -22.06
N LEU A 388 -2.02 -2.37 -21.47
CA LEU A 388 -2.93 -3.27 -22.16
C LEU A 388 -4.36 -2.71 -22.17
N HIS A 389 -4.96 -2.65 -23.35
CA HIS A 389 -6.34 -2.25 -23.56
C HIS A 389 -7.13 -3.46 -24.06
N LEU A 390 -8.09 -3.93 -23.27
CA LEU A 390 -8.81 -5.19 -23.50
C LEU A 390 -10.30 -4.96 -23.70
N GLU A 391 -10.82 -5.47 -24.80
CA GLU A 391 -12.26 -5.51 -25.03
C GLU A 391 -12.84 -6.79 -24.41
N VAL A 392 -13.72 -6.63 -23.43
CA VAL A 392 -14.40 -7.73 -22.73
C VAL A 392 -15.77 -7.91 -23.30
N THR A 393 -15.97 -8.98 -24.06
CA THR A 393 -17.26 -9.35 -24.63
C THR A 393 -18.06 -10.22 -23.66
N PRO A 394 -19.40 -10.16 -23.66
CA PRO A 394 -20.22 -11.08 -22.90
C PRO A 394 -19.96 -12.55 -23.31
N VAL A 395 -19.91 -13.43 -22.33
CA VAL A 395 -19.74 -14.87 -22.58
C VAL A 395 -21.04 -15.43 -23.16
N PRO A 396 -21.01 -16.11 -24.33
CA PRO A 396 -22.19 -16.73 -24.88
C PRO A 396 -22.79 -17.80 -23.95
N PHE A 397 -24.12 -17.93 -23.90
CA PHE A 397 -24.81 -18.92 -23.03
C PHE A 397 -24.25 -20.31 -23.21
N LYS A 398 -23.90 -20.70 -24.44
CA LYS A 398 -23.32 -22.00 -24.76
C LYS A 398 -22.03 -22.30 -24.01
N GLU A 399 -21.15 -21.26 -23.82
CA GLU A 399 -19.92 -21.41 -23.06
C GLU A 399 -20.17 -21.40 -21.55
N LEU A 400 -21.17 -20.65 -21.08
CA LEU A 400 -21.58 -20.63 -19.68
C LEU A 400 -22.14 -22.00 -19.23
N SER A 401 -22.84 -22.71 -20.11
CA SER A 401 -23.46 -24.01 -19.81
C SER A 401 -22.52 -25.21 -19.98
N GLN A 402 -21.34 -25.03 -20.58
CA GLN A 402 -20.36 -26.13 -20.73
C GLN A 402 -19.62 -26.36 -19.41
N GLU A 403 -19.47 -27.65 -19.04
CA GLU A 403 -18.64 -28.12 -17.92
C GLU A 403 -17.12 -28.15 -18.29
N ARG A 404 -16.64 -27.21 -19.08
CA ARG A 404 -15.20 -27.11 -19.30
C ARG A 404 -14.52 -26.65 -18.03
N VAL A 405 -13.56 -27.43 -17.56
CA VAL A 405 -12.69 -27.05 -16.44
C VAL A 405 -11.77 -25.96 -16.93
N SER A 406 -12.01 -24.75 -16.48
CA SER A 406 -11.09 -23.63 -16.72
C SER A 406 -9.78 -23.84 -15.94
N GLU A 407 -8.70 -23.27 -16.44
CA GLU A 407 -7.39 -23.35 -15.81
C GLU A 407 -7.39 -22.71 -14.42
N ARG A 408 -6.76 -23.36 -13.45
CA ARG A 408 -6.65 -22.87 -12.07
C ARG A 408 -5.64 -21.72 -11.95
N SER A 409 -5.88 -20.82 -11.02
CA SER A 409 -4.97 -19.74 -10.68
C SER A 409 -3.55 -20.22 -10.38
N GLU A 410 -3.40 -21.38 -9.75
CA GLU A 410 -2.11 -21.98 -9.39
C GLU A 410 -1.24 -22.24 -10.63
N SER A 411 -1.80 -22.83 -11.69
CA SER A 411 -1.07 -23.12 -12.93
C SER A 411 -0.64 -21.84 -13.63
N ILE A 412 -1.52 -20.85 -13.72
CA ILE A 412 -1.18 -19.53 -14.30
C ILE A 412 -0.09 -18.85 -13.45
N ARG A 413 -0.24 -18.86 -12.14
CA ARG A 413 0.74 -18.27 -11.21
C ARG A 413 2.12 -18.92 -11.35
N ALA A 414 2.20 -20.22 -11.56
CA ALA A 414 3.47 -20.91 -11.76
C ALA A 414 4.22 -20.37 -12.99
N ARG A 415 3.53 -20.12 -14.13
CA ARG A 415 4.13 -19.50 -15.32
C ARG A 415 4.54 -18.06 -15.08
N VAL A 416 3.69 -17.30 -14.40
CA VAL A 416 3.98 -15.91 -13.99
C VAL A 416 5.21 -15.82 -13.12
N VAL A 417 5.35 -16.69 -12.11
CA VAL A 417 6.51 -16.76 -11.22
C VAL A 417 7.79 -17.13 -12.00
N ALA A 418 7.70 -18.08 -12.94
CA ALA A 418 8.83 -18.44 -13.79
C ALA A 418 9.29 -17.27 -14.68
N ALA A 419 8.37 -16.52 -15.28
CA ALA A 419 8.68 -15.32 -16.05
C ALA A 419 9.29 -14.22 -15.18
N ARG A 420 8.76 -14.00 -13.96
CA ARG A 420 9.31 -13.04 -12.99
C ARG A 420 10.71 -13.39 -12.53
N LYS A 421 11.01 -14.67 -12.37
CA LYS A 421 12.38 -15.12 -12.04
C LYS A 421 13.37 -14.72 -13.13
N ARG A 422 13.03 -14.94 -14.42
CA ARG A 422 13.88 -14.48 -15.53
C ARG A 422 14.10 -12.96 -15.51
N GLN A 423 13.07 -12.20 -15.16
CA GLN A 423 13.18 -10.75 -15.02
C GLN A 423 14.06 -10.37 -13.83
N ALA A 424 13.92 -11.01 -12.68
CA ALA A 424 14.76 -10.77 -11.53
C ALA A 424 16.24 -11.05 -11.82
N ASP A 425 16.54 -12.16 -12.52
CA ASP A 425 17.89 -12.50 -12.94
C ASP A 425 18.46 -11.45 -13.91
N ARG A 426 17.62 -10.97 -14.88
CA ARG A 426 17.99 -9.93 -15.85
C ARG A 426 18.28 -8.58 -15.19
N TYR A 427 17.50 -8.21 -14.18
CA TYR A 427 17.60 -6.90 -13.53
C TYR A 427 18.42 -6.89 -12.25
N ALA A 428 19.12 -7.98 -11.93
CA ALA A 428 19.93 -8.09 -10.70
C ALA A 428 20.94 -6.96 -10.53
N ALA A 429 21.47 -6.39 -11.65
CA ALA A 429 22.41 -5.27 -11.65
C ALA A 429 21.73 -3.88 -11.61
N TYR A 430 20.38 -3.81 -11.66
CA TYR A 430 19.64 -2.57 -11.76
C TYR A 430 18.71 -2.36 -10.55
N PRO A 431 19.18 -1.73 -9.47
CA PRO A 431 18.39 -1.52 -8.26
C PRO A 431 17.07 -0.80 -8.54
N GLY A 432 15.97 -1.27 -7.94
CA GLY A 432 14.64 -0.68 -8.07
C GLY A 432 13.84 -1.13 -9.30
N ILE A 433 14.38 -2.04 -10.14
CA ILE A 433 13.67 -2.61 -11.29
C ILE A 433 13.39 -4.09 -11.00
N TYR A 434 12.12 -4.45 -10.88
CA TYR A 434 11.68 -5.79 -10.52
C TYR A 434 10.87 -6.49 -11.63
N CYS A 435 10.46 -5.75 -12.66
CA CYS A 435 9.66 -6.28 -13.76
C CYS A 435 9.77 -5.42 -15.02
N ASN A 436 9.34 -6.00 -16.16
CA ASN A 436 9.50 -5.37 -17.47
C ASN A 436 8.77 -4.03 -17.61
N ALA A 437 7.60 -3.83 -16.96
CA ALA A 437 6.92 -2.54 -16.98
C ALA A 437 7.76 -1.40 -16.39
N GLN A 438 8.77 -1.73 -15.58
CA GLN A 438 9.62 -0.78 -14.87
C GLN A 438 10.85 -0.34 -15.65
N MET A 439 11.15 -0.95 -16.79
CA MET A 439 12.30 -0.56 -17.62
C MET A 439 12.28 0.94 -17.94
N SER A 440 13.43 1.59 -17.80
CA SER A 440 13.66 2.92 -18.36
C SER A 440 13.77 2.86 -19.89
N SER A 441 13.67 4.00 -20.58
CA SER A 441 13.84 4.05 -22.03
C SER A 441 15.24 3.59 -22.47
N GLN A 442 16.27 3.81 -21.65
CA GLN A 442 17.63 3.32 -21.92
C GLN A 442 17.70 1.79 -21.88
N LEU A 443 17.17 1.18 -20.81
CA LEU A 443 17.12 -0.29 -20.67
C LEU A 443 16.25 -0.95 -21.73
N LEU A 444 15.18 -0.26 -22.16
CA LEU A 444 14.33 -0.75 -23.22
C LEU A 444 15.11 -0.96 -24.53
N GLN A 445 15.96 -0.01 -24.91
CA GLN A 445 16.79 -0.11 -26.12
C GLN A 445 17.83 -1.24 -26.02
N GLU A 446 18.36 -1.49 -24.84
CA GLU A 446 19.34 -2.53 -24.58
C GLU A 446 18.72 -3.94 -24.56
N ILE A 447 17.58 -4.09 -23.90
CA ILE A 447 16.98 -5.40 -23.60
C ILE A 447 15.94 -5.82 -24.66
N CYS A 448 15.20 -4.88 -25.23
CA CYS A 448 14.12 -5.17 -26.18
C CYS A 448 14.59 -5.08 -27.63
N VAL A 449 15.66 -5.79 -27.95
CA VAL A 449 16.18 -5.86 -29.33
C VAL A 449 15.23 -6.71 -30.17
N ILE A 450 14.79 -6.17 -31.33
CA ILE A 450 13.90 -6.82 -32.29
C ILE A 450 14.58 -6.94 -33.64
N GLY A 451 14.32 -8.04 -34.37
CA GLY A 451 14.82 -8.26 -35.74
C GLY A 451 14.13 -7.35 -36.78
N ASP A 452 14.63 -7.37 -37.99
CA ASP A 452 14.13 -6.47 -39.05
C ASP A 452 12.68 -6.74 -39.44
N GLU A 453 12.24 -7.99 -39.42
CA GLU A 453 10.80 -8.34 -39.61
C GLU A 453 9.92 -7.72 -38.50
N GLY A 454 10.37 -7.80 -37.25
CA GLY A 454 9.69 -7.19 -36.11
C GLY A 454 9.62 -5.66 -36.24
N LYS A 455 10.71 -5.01 -36.68
CA LYS A 455 10.74 -3.57 -36.95
C LYS A 455 9.73 -3.17 -38.02
N GLN A 456 9.65 -3.94 -39.12
CA GLN A 456 8.70 -3.69 -40.18
C GLN A 456 7.25 -3.88 -39.74
N LEU A 457 6.95 -4.94 -38.95
CA LEU A 457 5.63 -5.17 -38.39
C LEU A 457 5.23 -4.00 -37.48
N LEU A 458 6.11 -3.60 -36.57
CA LEU A 458 5.84 -2.52 -35.64
C LEU A 458 5.65 -1.17 -36.32
N LYS A 459 6.48 -0.85 -37.33
CA LYS A 459 6.32 0.34 -38.16
C LYS A 459 4.95 0.36 -38.83
N THR A 460 4.56 -0.74 -39.48
CA THR A 460 3.25 -0.85 -40.13
C THR A 460 2.09 -0.68 -39.16
N ALA A 461 2.21 -1.26 -37.95
CA ALA A 461 1.21 -1.10 -36.91
C ALA A 461 1.10 0.35 -36.42
N MET A 462 2.24 1.02 -36.21
CA MET A 462 2.26 2.42 -35.78
C MET A 462 1.60 3.35 -36.80
N GLU A 463 1.92 3.16 -38.12
CA GLU A 463 1.33 3.95 -39.21
C GLU A 463 -0.18 3.70 -39.36
N ARG A 464 -0.64 2.42 -39.28
CA ARG A 464 -2.06 2.07 -39.42
C ARG A 464 -2.94 2.42 -38.25
N LEU A 465 -2.40 2.35 -37.05
CA LEU A 465 -3.15 2.55 -35.80
C LEU A 465 -2.94 3.96 -35.21
N GLY A 466 -2.12 4.82 -35.84
CA GLY A 466 -1.83 6.16 -35.34
C GLY A 466 -1.14 6.17 -33.94
N LEU A 467 -0.30 5.16 -33.65
CA LEU A 467 0.27 4.96 -32.30
C LEU A 467 1.36 6.00 -32.00
N SER A 468 1.35 6.46 -30.73
CA SER A 468 2.36 7.40 -30.21
C SER A 468 3.72 6.71 -29.95
N ALA A 469 4.80 7.50 -29.80
CA ALA A 469 6.10 6.99 -29.36
C ALA A 469 6.04 6.28 -28.00
N ARG A 470 5.13 6.71 -27.11
CA ARG A 470 4.91 6.02 -25.84
C ARG A 470 4.28 4.65 -26.03
N ALA A 471 3.34 4.51 -26.96
CA ALA A 471 2.76 3.21 -27.31
C ALA A 471 3.82 2.25 -27.86
N TYR A 472 4.81 2.75 -28.64
CA TYR A 472 5.96 1.97 -29.08
C TYR A 472 6.72 1.35 -27.91
N ASP A 473 7.11 2.15 -26.91
CA ASP A 473 7.81 1.67 -25.72
C ASP A 473 6.98 0.62 -24.94
N ARG A 474 5.66 0.85 -24.82
CA ARG A 474 4.75 -0.08 -24.14
C ARG A 474 4.65 -1.42 -24.88
N ILE A 475 4.50 -1.41 -26.21
CA ILE A 475 4.47 -2.63 -27.01
C ILE A 475 5.75 -3.44 -26.81
N LEU A 476 6.92 -2.81 -26.82
CA LEU A 476 8.19 -3.51 -26.59
C LEU A 476 8.29 -4.14 -25.19
N LYS A 477 7.87 -3.41 -24.15
CA LYS A 477 7.85 -3.94 -22.77
C LYS A 477 6.92 -5.15 -22.65
N VAL A 478 5.73 -5.07 -23.25
CA VAL A 478 4.76 -6.16 -23.27
C VAL A 478 5.28 -7.35 -24.09
N SER A 479 5.89 -7.11 -25.26
CA SER A 479 6.50 -8.16 -26.09
C SER A 479 7.62 -8.89 -25.35
N ARG A 480 8.46 -8.17 -24.58
CA ARG A 480 9.48 -8.80 -23.74
C ARG A 480 8.85 -9.69 -22.68
N THR A 481 7.72 -9.28 -22.09
CA THR A 481 7.00 -10.07 -21.10
C THR A 481 6.41 -11.35 -21.70
N ILE A 482 5.83 -11.25 -22.91
CA ILE A 482 5.30 -12.41 -23.64
C ILE A 482 6.43 -13.40 -23.95
N ALA A 483 7.58 -12.90 -24.42
CA ALA A 483 8.75 -13.72 -24.65
C ALA A 483 9.30 -14.39 -23.36
N ASP A 484 9.24 -13.69 -22.22
CA ASP A 484 9.62 -14.27 -20.92
C ASP A 484 8.67 -15.41 -20.49
N LEU A 485 7.37 -15.27 -20.74
CA LEU A 485 6.37 -16.32 -20.50
C LEU A 485 6.62 -17.54 -21.38
N ASP A 486 6.99 -17.33 -22.64
CA ASP A 486 7.32 -18.40 -23.59
C ASP A 486 8.74 -19.00 -23.38
N GLY A 487 9.51 -18.45 -22.44
CA GLY A 487 10.89 -18.89 -22.19
C GLY A 487 11.87 -18.51 -23.29
N SER A 488 11.52 -17.56 -24.14
CA SER A 488 12.36 -17.11 -25.25
C SER A 488 13.35 -16.03 -24.81
N GLU A 489 14.62 -16.18 -25.19
CA GLU A 489 15.64 -15.16 -24.95
C GLU A 489 15.42 -13.93 -25.85
N GLN A 490 14.92 -14.14 -27.06
CA GLN A 490 14.68 -13.09 -28.05
C GLN A 490 13.20 -12.76 -28.20
N ILE A 491 12.90 -11.50 -28.52
CA ILE A 491 11.55 -11.08 -28.89
C ILE A 491 11.34 -11.49 -30.36
N ARG A 492 10.43 -12.44 -30.58
CA ARG A 492 10.04 -12.92 -31.91
C ARG A 492 8.84 -12.14 -32.45
N THR A 493 8.59 -12.27 -33.77
CA THR A 493 7.50 -11.57 -34.46
C THR A 493 6.11 -11.86 -33.86
N GLU A 494 5.88 -13.13 -33.44
CA GLU A 494 4.63 -13.52 -32.76
C GLU A 494 4.42 -12.78 -31.42
N HIS A 495 5.46 -12.54 -30.63
CA HIS A 495 5.37 -11.80 -29.38
C HIS A 495 4.98 -10.33 -29.61
N LEU A 496 5.52 -9.73 -30.68
CA LEU A 496 5.16 -8.38 -31.10
C LEU A 496 3.73 -8.31 -31.60
N ALA A 497 3.28 -9.30 -32.40
CA ALA A 497 1.92 -9.35 -32.91
C ALA A 497 0.89 -9.44 -31.77
N GLU A 498 1.13 -10.29 -30.76
CA GLU A 498 0.27 -10.38 -29.57
C GLU A 498 0.25 -9.05 -28.82
N ALA A 499 1.41 -8.41 -28.57
CA ALA A 499 1.50 -7.14 -27.86
C ALA A 499 0.80 -5.98 -28.61
N ILE A 500 0.87 -5.94 -29.93
CA ILE A 500 0.18 -4.94 -30.74
C ILE A 500 -1.34 -5.08 -30.61
N GLN A 501 -1.88 -6.30 -30.55
CA GLN A 501 -3.32 -6.51 -30.36
C GLN A 501 -3.84 -5.87 -29.08
N TYR A 502 -3.05 -5.85 -28.01
CA TYR A 502 -3.42 -5.19 -26.74
C TYR A 502 -3.45 -3.66 -26.81
N ARG A 503 -3.04 -3.06 -27.94
CA ARG A 503 -3.12 -1.62 -28.22
C ARG A 503 -4.07 -1.27 -29.37
N SER A 504 -4.88 -2.22 -29.82
CA SER A 504 -5.81 -2.03 -30.94
C SER A 504 -6.89 -0.95 -30.70
N LEU A 505 -7.13 -0.57 -29.44
CA LEU A 505 -8.08 0.47 -29.06
C LEU A 505 -7.47 1.89 -29.04
N ASP A 506 -6.17 2.06 -29.31
CA ASP A 506 -5.51 3.38 -29.39
C ASP A 506 -5.79 4.12 -30.73
N ARG A 507 -6.62 3.56 -31.61
CA ARG A 507 -6.91 4.15 -32.92
C ARG A 507 -7.52 5.54 -32.77
N ASP A 508 -7.07 6.47 -33.60
CA ASP A 508 -7.79 7.71 -33.86
C ASP A 508 -9.20 7.35 -34.36
N GLY A 509 -10.22 7.74 -33.59
CA GLY A 509 -11.58 7.36 -33.89
C GLY A 509 -12.09 6.07 -33.25
N TRP A 510 -11.43 5.55 -32.19
CA TRP A 510 -11.96 4.47 -31.36
C TRP A 510 -13.40 4.69 -30.90
N ALA A 511 -13.82 5.93 -30.78
CA ALA A 511 -15.16 6.36 -30.44
C ALA A 511 -16.01 6.80 -31.67
N GLY A 512 -15.64 6.47 -32.88
CA GLY A 512 -16.40 6.72 -34.11
C GLY A 512 -15.81 7.75 -35.02
#